data_06c0b0b1e0259cf4caec71ed03ded378
#
_entry.id   06c0b0b1e0259cf4caec71ed03ded378
#
_cell.length_a   1.000
_cell.length_b   1.000
_cell.length_c   1.000
_cell.angle_alpha   90.00
_cell.angle_beta   90.00
_cell.angle_gamma   90.00
#
_symmetry.space_group_name_H-M   'P 1'
#
loop_
_entity.id
_entity.type
_entity.pdbx_description
1 polymer ?
#
loop_
_entity_poly.entity_id
_entity_poly.type
_entity_poly.pdbx_seq_one_letter_code
_entity_poly.pdbx_strand_id
1 'polypeptide(L)'
;RIKRLGYFDDVNVETQPVAGSPDQVDIEFNVVERSTGNLLAGVGYSSSDGVVFSASVSQQNVLGTGNALSLGLNTSKINRTISGVFTEPYWTVDGVSRTIELYQKNIDPTSLSVSNYESSTIGAAMSFGIPISESDTVSIGARVEHTKIGLFAESPPVYIDYVNQFGSATNSYIVNAGWARDTRDDITYPSSGRLQSFVVEVGLPISNVAYYKTEYVDQWFWPIWSPAILMLRGDLGYAAGYAGNPLPFFKAFYAGGVGSVRGYEQSSLGPRDIYGNSLGGKRKIIGNAELFYPLVKGDRAVRASVFGDVGQIYANGDQPDFESFRFSVGAGVA
;
A
#
# COMPACT_ATOMS: atom_id res chain seq x y z
N ARG A 1 -18.53 -21.50 -2.84
CA ARG A 1 -17.67 -20.88 -1.79
C ARG A 1 -16.39 -21.68 -1.58
N ILE A 2 -16.43 -22.99 -1.37
CA ILE A 2 -15.25 -23.85 -1.06
C ILE A 2 -14.17 -23.72 -2.17
N LYS A 3 -14.52 -23.81 -3.46
CA LYS A 3 -13.57 -23.60 -4.56
C LYS A 3 -12.89 -22.21 -4.55
N ARG A 4 -13.56 -21.19 -4.03
CA ARG A 4 -12.99 -19.81 -3.93
C ARG A 4 -11.92 -19.66 -2.85
N LEU A 5 -11.80 -20.61 -1.94
CA LEU A 5 -10.75 -20.62 -0.91
C LEU A 5 -9.36 -20.87 -1.51
N GLY A 6 -9.30 -21.48 -2.71
CA GLY A 6 -8.02 -21.74 -3.38
C GLY A 6 -7.21 -22.89 -2.76
N TYR A 7 -7.79 -23.67 -1.87
CA TYR A 7 -7.13 -24.78 -1.17
C TYR A 7 -7.33 -26.13 -1.85
N PHE A 8 -8.24 -26.20 -2.83
CA PHE A 8 -8.67 -27.43 -3.46
C PHE A 8 -8.60 -27.31 -4.98
N ASP A 9 -8.06 -28.34 -5.63
CA ASP A 9 -8.06 -28.48 -7.09
C ASP A 9 -9.45 -28.91 -7.58
N ASP A 10 -10.11 -29.80 -6.85
CA ASP A 10 -11.48 -30.20 -7.14
C ASP A 10 -12.34 -30.30 -5.88
N VAL A 11 -13.62 -30.02 -6.07
CA VAL A 11 -14.67 -30.12 -5.04
C VAL A 11 -15.91 -30.76 -5.67
N ASN A 12 -16.23 -31.98 -5.27
CA ASN A 12 -17.44 -32.67 -5.63
C ASN A 12 -18.41 -32.66 -4.46
N VAL A 13 -19.69 -32.45 -4.74
CA VAL A 13 -20.75 -32.43 -3.72
C VAL A 13 -21.74 -33.49 -4.06
N GLU A 14 -21.92 -34.45 -3.15
CA GLU A 14 -22.87 -35.51 -3.26
C GLU A 14 -23.96 -35.35 -2.19
N THR A 15 -25.18 -35.64 -2.56
CA THR A 15 -26.32 -35.63 -1.64
C THR A 15 -26.91 -37.01 -1.55
N GLN A 16 -27.01 -37.54 -0.32
CA GLN A 16 -27.60 -38.86 -0.06
C GLN A 16 -28.81 -38.69 0.85
N PRO A 17 -29.95 -39.34 0.53
CA PRO A 17 -31.12 -39.34 1.40
C PRO A 17 -30.80 -40.02 2.74
N VAL A 18 -31.22 -39.40 3.86
CA VAL A 18 -31.08 -40.01 5.19
C VAL A 18 -32.10 -41.12 5.35
N ALA A 19 -31.63 -42.32 5.72
CA ALA A 19 -32.53 -43.45 5.93
C ALA A 19 -33.52 -43.20 7.07
N GLY A 20 -34.80 -43.23 6.78
CA GLY A 20 -35.88 -43.01 7.76
C GLY A 20 -36.32 -41.56 7.93
N SER A 21 -35.76 -40.62 7.18
CA SER A 21 -36.13 -39.18 7.23
C SER A 21 -36.27 -38.63 5.79
N PRO A 22 -37.47 -38.70 5.19
CA PRO A 22 -37.66 -38.33 3.78
C PRO A 22 -37.48 -36.86 3.45
N ASP A 23 -37.40 -36.01 4.46
CA ASP A 23 -37.19 -34.57 4.40
C ASP A 23 -35.73 -34.10 4.71
N GLN A 24 -34.83 -35.11 4.92
CA GLN A 24 -33.41 -34.81 5.23
C GLN A 24 -32.50 -35.46 4.18
N VAL A 25 -31.39 -34.76 3.90
CA VAL A 25 -30.30 -35.25 3.06
C VAL A 25 -28.96 -35.01 3.75
N ASP A 26 -28.08 -35.99 3.62
CA ASP A 26 -26.67 -35.83 3.97
C ASP A 26 -25.95 -35.18 2.78
N ILE A 27 -25.13 -34.16 3.05
CA ILE A 27 -24.34 -33.50 2.03
C ILE A 27 -22.86 -33.84 2.29
N GLU A 28 -22.27 -34.59 1.36
CA GLU A 28 -20.86 -34.99 1.40
C GLU A 28 -20.05 -34.13 0.46
N PHE A 29 -18.99 -33.50 1.00
CA PHE A 29 -18.05 -32.72 0.23
C PHE A 29 -16.76 -33.51 0.04
N ASN A 30 -16.56 -34.04 -1.15
CA ASN A 30 -15.33 -34.73 -1.54
C ASN A 30 -14.37 -33.68 -2.14
N VAL A 31 -13.20 -33.48 -1.52
CA VAL A 31 -12.24 -32.43 -1.90
C VAL A 31 -10.90 -33.06 -2.25
N VAL A 32 -10.26 -32.50 -3.28
CA VAL A 32 -8.87 -32.81 -3.63
C VAL A 32 -8.02 -31.62 -3.24
N GLU A 33 -7.18 -31.80 -2.22
CA GLU A 33 -6.29 -30.73 -1.75
C GLU A 33 -5.19 -30.42 -2.75
N ARG A 34 -4.83 -29.14 -2.88
CA ARG A 34 -3.68 -28.69 -3.66
C ARG A 34 -2.60 -28.10 -2.76
N SER A 35 -1.36 -28.07 -3.29
CA SER A 35 -0.27 -27.35 -2.61
C SER A 35 -0.61 -25.87 -2.54
N THR A 36 -0.64 -25.32 -1.32
CA THR A 36 -0.93 -23.92 -1.04
C THR A 36 0.33 -23.12 -0.70
N GLY A 37 1.50 -23.74 -0.81
CA GLY A 37 2.81 -23.11 -0.64
C GLY A 37 3.29 -22.46 -1.94
N ASN A 38 3.75 -21.21 -1.85
CA ASN A 38 4.35 -20.48 -2.96
C ASN A 38 5.72 -19.96 -2.55
N LEU A 39 6.70 -20.14 -3.44
CA LEU A 39 8.02 -19.52 -3.37
C LEU A 39 8.16 -18.60 -4.58
N LEU A 40 8.35 -17.33 -4.34
CA LEU A 40 8.59 -16.33 -5.38
C LEU A 40 9.97 -15.74 -5.16
N ALA A 41 10.72 -15.60 -6.23
CA ALA A 41 11.98 -14.85 -6.26
C ALA A 41 12.01 -14.02 -7.54
N GLY A 42 12.38 -12.75 -7.42
CA GLY A 42 12.40 -11.82 -8.53
C GLY A 42 13.59 -10.89 -8.46
N VAL A 43 14.04 -10.48 -9.64
CA VAL A 43 15.03 -9.42 -9.83
C VAL A 43 14.42 -8.42 -10.79
N GLY A 44 14.44 -7.16 -10.42
CA GLY A 44 13.97 -6.06 -11.25
C GLY A 44 14.98 -4.93 -11.28
N TYR A 45 14.73 -3.98 -12.16
CA TYR A 45 15.47 -2.72 -12.20
C TYR A 45 14.51 -1.55 -12.23
N SER A 46 14.76 -0.58 -11.39
CA SER A 46 14.02 0.68 -11.34
C SER A 46 15.02 1.82 -11.48
N SER A 47 14.64 2.87 -12.21
CA SER A 47 15.47 4.06 -12.34
C SER A 47 15.69 4.79 -11.00
N SER A 48 14.75 4.65 -10.05
CA SER A 48 14.85 5.22 -8.71
C SER A 48 15.62 4.32 -7.75
N ASP A 49 15.28 3.03 -7.71
CA ASP A 49 15.78 2.10 -6.69
C ASP A 49 17.00 1.28 -7.17
N GLY A 50 17.39 1.42 -8.44
CA GLY A 50 18.42 0.58 -9.04
C GLY A 50 17.98 -0.87 -9.19
N VAL A 51 18.86 -1.82 -8.89
CA VAL A 51 18.50 -3.24 -8.88
C VAL A 51 17.69 -3.55 -7.63
N VAL A 52 16.54 -4.18 -7.84
CA VAL A 52 15.62 -4.62 -6.79
C VAL A 52 15.60 -6.15 -6.76
N PHE A 53 15.81 -6.71 -5.59
CA PHE A 53 15.64 -8.14 -5.32
C PHE A 53 14.42 -8.32 -4.44
N SER A 54 13.53 -9.23 -4.83
CA SER A 54 12.41 -9.64 -4.01
C SER A 54 12.41 -11.16 -3.85
N ALA A 55 12.13 -11.61 -2.64
CA ALA A 55 11.90 -13.03 -2.35
C ALA A 55 10.77 -13.14 -1.36
N SER A 56 9.86 -14.08 -1.57
CA SER A 56 8.83 -14.38 -0.60
C SER A 56 8.51 -15.87 -0.57
N VAL A 57 8.24 -16.34 0.64
CA VAL A 57 7.68 -17.68 0.91
C VAL A 57 6.32 -17.45 1.55
N SER A 58 5.30 -18.03 0.97
CA SER A 58 3.95 -17.96 1.54
C SER A 58 3.30 -19.33 1.56
N GLN A 59 2.63 -19.63 2.65
CA GLN A 59 1.81 -20.82 2.84
C GLN A 59 0.42 -20.38 3.20
N GLN A 60 -0.54 -20.64 2.34
CA GLN A 60 -1.96 -20.55 2.67
C GLN A 60 -2.38 -21.88 3.31
N ASN A 61 -3.38 -21.84 4.18
CA ASN A 61 -3.85 -23.03 4.89
C ASN A 61 -2.75 -23.73 5.70
N VAL A 62 -2.00 -22.95 6.50
CA VAL A 62 -0.92 -23.47 7.36
C VAL A 62 -1.45 -24.58 8.26
N LEU A 63 -0.86 -25.77 8.14
CA LEU A 63 -1.25 -26.95 8.93
C LEU A 63 -2.77 -27.30 8.87
N GLY A 64 -3.45 -26.95 7.78
CA GLY A 64 -4.88 -27.23 7.61
C GLY A 64 -5.83 -26.27 8.38
N THR A 65 -5.31 -25.21 8.96
CA THR A 65 -6.09 -24.30 9.84
C THR A 65 -6.87 -23.22 9.06
N GLY A 66 -6.67 -23.11 7.74
CA GLY A 66 -7.20 -22.01 6.94
C GLY A 66 -6.43 -20.69 7.09
N ASN A 67 -5.42 -20.64 7.95
CA ASN A 67 -4.60 -19.46 8.18
C ASN A 67 -3.48 -19.36 7.15
N ALA A 68 -3.00 -18.13 6.88
CA ALA A 68 -1.90 -17.87 5.98
C ALA A 68 -0.69 -17.32 6.71
N LEU A 69 0.50 -17.78 6.32
CA LEU A 69 1.79 -17.22 6.76
C LEU A 69 2.59 -16.81 5.54
N SER A 70 3.13 -15.61 5.56
CA SER A 70 4.01 -15.09 4.51
C SER A 70 5.26 -14.48 5.12
N LEU A 71 6.41 -14.83 4.56
CA LEU A 71 7.70 -14.20 4.88
C LEU A 71 8.19 -13.51 3.61
N GLY A 72 8.57 -12.24 3.71
CA GLY A 72 9.00 -11.43 2.58
C GLY A 72 10.32 -10.74 2.84
N LEU A 73 11.14 -10.68 1.79
CA LEU A 73 12.33 -9.86 1.70
C LEU A 73 12.23 -9.03 0.42
N ASN A 74 12.34 -7.73 0.57
CA ASN A 74 12.51 -6.81 -0.55
C ASN A 74 13.74 -5.96 -0.27
N THR A 75 14.67 -5.90 -1.22
CA THR A 75 15.89 -5.11 -1.06
C THR A 75 16.22 -4.40 -2.36
N SER A 76 16.46 -3.12 -2.25
CA SER A 76 16.98 -2.24 -3.29
C SER A 76 18.11 -1.39 -2.73
N LYS A 77 18.65 -0.50 -3.54
CA LYS A 77 19.67 0.46 -3.09
C LYS A 77 19.17 1.39 -1.98
N ILE A 78 17.86 1.71 -1.99
CA ILE A 78 17.25 2.70 -1.11
C ILE A 78 16.45 2.07 0.02
N ASN A 79 15.80 0.94 -0.26
CA ASN A 79 14.85 0.34 0.67
C ASN A 79 15.18 -1.13 0.88
N ARG A 80 15.26 -1.54 2.13
CA ARG A 80 15.35 -2.93 2.53
C ARG A 80 14.26 -3.24 3.53
N THR A 81 13.36 -4.14 3.18
CA THR A 81 12.25 -4.56 4.03
C THR A 81 12.29 -6.07 4.23
N ILE A 82 12.21 -6.50 5.48
CA ILE A 82 11.98 -7.89 5.87
C ILE A 82 10.67 -7.89 6.64
N SER A 83 9.74 -8.76 6.27
CA SER A 83 8.44 -8.86 6.93
C SER A 83 7.99 -10.31 7.12
N GLY A 84 7.27 -10.53 8.20
CA GLY A 84 6.51 -11.75 8.46
C GLY A 84 5.06 -11.37 8.73
N VAL A 85 4.13 -11.97 7.99
CA VAL A 85 2.69 -11.68 8.07
C VAL A 85 1.94 -12.97 8.32
N PHE A 86 1.16 -13.00 9.40
CA PHE A 86 0.25 -14.08 9.73
C PHE A 86 -1.18 -13.56 9.62
N THR A 87 -2.02 -14.23 8.83
CA THR A 87 -3.40 -13.83 8.58
C THR A 87 -4.35 -14.96 8.91
N GLU A 88 -5.34 -14.66 9.71
CA GLU A 88 -6.52 -15.50 9.97
C GLU A 88 -7.71 -14.89 9.24
N PRO A 89 -8.07 -15.37 8.05
CA PRO A 89 -9.12 -14.77 7.23
C PRO A 89 -10.51 -14.89 7.84
N TYR A 90 -10.70 -15.85 8.74
CA TYR A 90 -11.96 -16.14 9.45
C TYR A 90 -11.70 -16.20 10.97
N TRP A 91 -11.12 -15.14 11.54
CA TRP A 91 -10.95 -15.02 13.00
C TRP A 91 -12.29 -15.06 13.74
N THR A 92 -13.35 -14.58 13.08
CA THR A 92 -14.74 -14.79 13.54
C THR A 92 -15.54 -15.51 12.44
N VAL A 93 -16.64 -16.14 12.84
CA VAL A 93 -17.56 -16.86 11.91
C VAL A 93 -18.20 -15.91 10.88
N ASP A 94 -18.31 -14.64 11.19
CA ASP A 94 -18.87 -13.58 10.31
C ASP A 94 -17.85 -13.08 9.26
N GLY A 95 -16.63 -13.66 9.24
CA GLY A 95 -15.62 -13.34 8.23
C GLY A 95 -14.75 -12.15 8.57
N VAL A 96 -14.68 -11.72 9.84
CA VAL A 96 -13.68 -10.76 10.26
C VAL A 96 -12.30 -11.42 10.18
N SER A 97 -11.39 -10.81 9.45
CA SER A 97 -9.99 -11.25 9.39
C SER A 97 -9.15 -10.60 10.46
N ARG A 98 -8.13 -11.33 10.93
CA ARG A 98 -7.07 -10.78 11.80
C ARG A 98 -5.73 -10.96 11.10
N THR A 99 -4.93 -9.89 11.04
CA THR A 99 -3.57 -9.92 10.51
C THR A 99 -2.60 -9.42 11.56
N ILE A 100 -1.52 -10.19 11.77
CA ILE A 100 -0.39 -9.81 12.62
C ILE A 100 0.83 -9.69 11.71
N GLU A 101 1.52 -8.57 11.80
CA GLU A 101 2.70 -8.29 11.01
C GLU A 101 3.88 -7.92 11.91
N LEU A 102 5.04 -8.49 11.61
CA LEU A 102 6.34 -8.09 12.17
C LEU A 102 7.23 -7.66 11.01
N TYR A 103 7.89 -6.52 11.14
CA TYR A 103 8.73 -6.03 10.05
C TYR A 103 9.94 -5.23 10.55
N GLN A 104 10.96 -5.26 9.71
CA GLN A 104 12.09 -4.35 9.76
C GLN A 104 12.22 -3.65 8.42
N LYS A 105 12.28 -2.33 8.43
CA LYS A 105 12.39 -1.48 7.26
C LYS A 105 13.54 -0.51 7.43
N ASN A 106 14.48 -0.54 6.49
CA ASN A 106 15.58 0.43 6.41
C ASN A 106 15.40 1.23 5.13
N ILE A 107 15.46 2.55 5.24
CA ILE A 107 15.37 3.48 4.12
C ILE A 107 16.61 4.34 4.14
N ASP A 108 17.31 4.36 3.02
CA ASP A 108 18.45 5.24 2.76
C ASP A 108 18.22 6.01 1.45
N PRO A 109 17.59 7.19 1.51
CA PRO A 109 17.27 7.99 0.34
C PRO A 109 18.47 8.83 -0.16
N THR A 110 19.66 8.68 0.39
CA THR A 110 20.85 9.47 0.01
C THR A 110 21.24 9.31 -1.46
N SER A 111 20.84 8.21 -2.09
CA SER A 111 21.05 7.98 -3.52
C SER A 111 20.01 8.65 -4.42
N LEU A 112 18.95 9.20 -3.84
CA LEU A 112 18.00 10.10 -4.48
C LEU A 112 18.37 11.52 -4.04
N SER A 113 18.25 12.49 -4.92
CA SER A 113 18.41 13.92 -4.56
C SER A 113 17.27 14.42 -3.66
N VAL A 114 16.79 13.57 -2.72
CA VAL A 114 15.49 13.78 -2.08
C VAL A 114 15.60 14.12 -0.63
N SER A 115 16.39 13.63 0.17
CA SER A 115 16.50 13.97 1.60
C SER A 115 17.71 13.29 2.20
N ASN A 116 18.56 14.07 2.79
CA ASN A 116 19.77 13.55 3.42
C ASN A 116 19.45 13.06 4.84
N TYR A 117 18.76 11.93 4.97
CA TYR A 117 18.63 11.19 6.22
C TYR A 117 18.44 9.70 5.93
N GLU A 118 18.79 8.85 6.84
CA GLU A 118 18.45 7.44 6.84
C GLU A 118 17.47 7.09 7.96
N SER A 119 16.70 6.05 7.78
CA SER A 119 15.82 5.56 8.84
C SER A 119 15.83 4.04 8.91
N SER A 120 15.85 3.53 10.15
CA SER A 120 15.70 2.11 10.46
C SER A 120 14.52 1.94 11.40
N THR A 121 13.50 1.22 10.97
CA THR A 121 12.27 1.00 11.72
C THR A 121 12.07 -0.49 11.96
N ILE A 122 11.83 -0.88 13.20
CA ILE A 122 11.33 -2.21 13.58
C ILE A 122 9.93 -2.00 14.12
N GLY A 123 8.97 -2.79 13.63
CA GLY A 123 7.58 -2.65 14.01
C GLY A 123 6.83 -3.96 14.16
N ALA A 124 5.78 -3.89 14.94
CA ALA A 124 4.75 -4.93 15.07
C ALA A 124 3.38 -4.28 14.88
N ALA A 125 2.53 -4.91 14.11
CA ALA A 125 1.18 -4.44 13.82
C ALA A 125 0.15 -5.56 13.99
N MET A 126 -1.04 -5.18 14.42
CA MET A 126 -2.23 -6.02 14.41
C MET A 126 -3.37 -5.25 13.77
N SER A 127 -4.07 -5.87 12.84
CA SER A 127 -5.22 -5.28 12.18
C SER A 127 -6.36 -6.28 12.03
N PHE A 128 -7.57 -5.75 11.97
CA PHE A 128 -8.80 -6.48 11.72
C PHE A 128 -9.45 -5.93 10.45
N GLY A 129 -9.82 -6.83 9.55
CA GLY A 129 -10.58 -6.50 8.34
C GLY A 129 -12.02 -6.98 8.52
N ILE A 130 -12.97 -6.08 8.46
CA ILE A 130 -14.39 -6.30 8.70
C ILE A 130 -15.11 -6.15 7.36
N PRO A 131 -15.56 -7.22 6.70
CA PRO A 131 -16.35 -7.13 5.48
C PRO A 131 -17.74 -6.58 5.80
N ILE A 132 -18.08 -5.43 5.24
CA ILE A 132 -19.41 -4.82 5.39
C ILE A 132 -20.33 -5.29 4.27
N SER A 133 -19.78 -5.47 3.07
CA SER A 133 -20.46 -6.03 1.90
C SER A 133 -19.49 -6.84 1.06
N GLU A 134 -19.94 -7.33 -0.11
CA GLU A 134 -19.03 -8.03 -1.04
C GLU A 134 -17.92 -7.14 -1.60
N SER A 135 -18.14 -5.84 -1.62
CA SER A 135 -17.18 -4.84 -2.16
C SER A 135 -16.59 -3.90 -1.11
N ASP A 136 -17.19 -3.83 0.10
CA ASP A 136 -16.80 -2.87 1.13
C ASP A 136 -16.14 -3.56 2.32
N THR A 137 -14.98 -3.07 2.71
CA THR A 137 -14.25 -3.53 3.89
C THR A 137 -13.86 -2.35 4.76
N VAL A 138 -14.09 -2.47 6.06
CA VAL A 138 -13.57 -1.56 7.08
C VAL A 138 -12.40 -2.24 7.77
N SER A 139 -11.33 -1.52 8.01
CA SER A 139 -10.17 -2.00 8.74
C SER A 139 -9.90 -1.16 9.97
N ILE A 140 -9.46 -1.81 11.05
CA ILE A 140 -9.02 -1.15 12.28
C ILE A 140 -7.72 -1.84 12.70
N GLY A 141 -6.72 -1.06 13.09
CA GLY A 141 -5.44 -1.63 13.49
C GLY A 141 -4.70 -0.79 14.52
N ALA A 142 -3.72 -1.43 15.13
CA ALA A 142 -2.74 -0.77 15.99
C ALA A 142 -1.34 -1.28 15.64
N ARG A 143 -0.36 -0.39 15.82
CA ARG A 143 1.02 -0.65 15.46
C ARG A 143 1.96 0.02 16.46
N VAL A 144 3.02 -0.67 16.80
CA VAL A 144 4.14 -0.12 17.58
C VAL A 144 5.38 -0.13 16.71
N GLU A 145 6.10 0.98 16.67
CA GLU A 145 7.32 1.15 15.87
C GLU A 145 8.44 1.72 16.75
N HIS A 146 9.63 1.17 16.57
CA HIS A 146 10.86 1.79 17.03
C HIS A 146 11.63 2.27 15.80
N THR A 147 11.77 3.58 15.64
CA THR A 147 12.45 4.21 14.50
C THR A 147 13.71 4.91 14.97
N LYS A 148 14.83 4.59 14.34
CA LYS A 148 16.11 5.30 14.45
C LYS A 148 16.34 6.12 13.20
N ILE A 149 16.80 7.35 13.36
CA ILE A 149 17.08 8.31 12.29
C ILE A 149 18.55 8.65 12.33
N GLY A 150 19.23 8.48 11.21
CA GLY A 150 20.59 8.99 10.98
C GLY A 150 20.54 10.25 10.14
N LEU A 151 21.28 11.28 10.57
CA LEU A 151 21.43 12.53 9.83
C LEU A 151 22.85 12.63 9.29
N PHE A 152 23.00 13.33 8.17
CA PHE A 152 24.27 13.61 7.52
C PHE A 152 24.60 15.10 7.63
N ALA A 153 25.82 15.47 7.28
CA ALA A 153 26.28 16.88 7.34
C ALA A 153 25.43 17.82 6.47
N GLU A 154 24.84 17.27 5.38
CA GLU A 154 24.00 18.01 4.43
C GLU A 154 22.50 17.81 4.68
N SER A 155 22.14 17.24 5.82
CA SER A 155 20.73 17.10 6.19
C SER A 155 20.06 18.46 6.34
N PRO A 156 18.80 18.62 5.93
CA PRO A 156 18.07 19.85 6.10
C PRO A 156 18.08 20.37 7.54
N PRO A 157 18.30 21.67 7.77
CA PRO A 157 18.33 22.23 9.13
C PRO A 157 17.09 21.89 9.95
N VAL A 158 15.91 21.85 9.33
CA VAL A 158 14.65 21.51 9.98
C VAL A 158 14.63 20.06 10.50
N TYR A 159 15.39 19.14 9.89
CA TYR A 159 15.51 17.76 10.36
C TYR A 159 16.49 17.67 11.53
N ILE A 160 17.57 18.45 11.47
CA ILE A 160 18.55 18.57 12.56
C ILE A 160 17.86 19.13 13.81
N ASP A 161 17.07 20.21 13.66
CA ASP A 161 16.31 20.81 14.75
C ASP A 161 15.29 19.82 15.35
N TYR A 162 14.59 19.06 14.49
CA TYR A 162 13.66 18.03 14.94
C TYR A 162 14.39 16.95 15.79
N VAL A 163 15.51 16.43 15.30
CA VAL A 163 16.27 15.39 16.01
C VAL A 163 16.90 15.94 17.30
N ASN A 164 17.35 17.18 17.31
CA ASN A 164 17.86 17.84 18.53
C ASN A 164 16.77 17.99 19.59
N GLN A 165 15.52 18.25 19.17
CA GLN A 165 14.40 18.44 20.09
C GLN A 165 13.79 17.12 20.58
N PHE A 166 13.63 16.12 19.69
CA PHE A 166 12.87 14.89 19.96
C PHE A 166 13.74 13.63 20.04
N GLY A 167 15.01 13.74 19.71
CA GLY A 167 15.96 12.62 19.67
C GLY A 167 16.00 11.91 18.33
N SER A 168 17.09 11.16 18.11
CA SER A 168 17.31 10.36 16.89
C SER A 168 16.63 9.00 16.92
N ALA A 169 16.09 8.59 18.08
CA ALA A 169 15.36 7.34 18.23
C ALA A 169 14.00 7.61 18.87
N THR A 170 12.94 7.11 18.23
CA THR A 170 11.56 7.33 18.69
C THR A 170 10.80 6.01 18.77
N ASN A 171 9.94 5.90 19.79
CA ASN A 171 8.93 4.86 19.86
C ASN A 171 7.59 5.47 19.48
N SER A 172 6.90 4.87 18.53
CA SER A 172 5.59 5.34 18.05
C SER A 172 4.52 4.30 18.36
N TYR A 173 3.41 4.76 18.93
CA TYR A 173 2.21 3.96 19.15
C TYR A 173 1.14 4.52 18.22
N ILE A 174 0.72 3.74 17.26
CA ILE A 174 -0.08 4.20 16.13
C ILE A 174 -1.37 3.39 16.08
N VAL A 175 -2.50 4.07 15.94
CA VAL A 175 -3.78 3.45 15.61
C VAL A 175 -4.19 3.90 14.22
N ASN A 176 -4.83 3.00 13.48
CA ASN A 176 -5.33 3.30 12.16
C ASN A 176 -6.73 2.73 11.97
N ALA A 177 -7.50 3.43 11.15
CA ALA A 177 -8.79 2.97 10.66
C ALA A 177 -8.85 3.23 9.14
N GLY A 178 -9.49 2.34 8.42
CA GLY A 178 -9.62 2.44 6.98
C GLY A 178 -10.96 1.94 6.49
N TRP A 179 -11.34 2.41 5.32
CA TRP A 179 -12.44 1.90 4.53
C TRP A 179 -11.96 1.74 3.10
N ALA A 180 -12.32 0.63 2.49
CA ALA A 180 -12.05 0.37 1.09
C ALA A 180 -13.31 -0.19 0.41
N ARG A 181 -13.57 0.28 -0.80
CA ARG A 181 -14.57 -0.25 -1.70
C ARG A 181 -13.94 -0.62 -3.01
N ASP A 182 -14.01 -1.89 -3.37
CA ASP A 182 -13.45 -2.43 -4.62
C ASP A 182 -14.55 -3.11 -5.44
N THR A 183 -14.89 -2.48 -6.57
CA THR A 183 -15.88 -2.98 -7.53
C THR A 183 -15.25 -3.29 -8.88
N ARG A 184 -13.92 -3.39 -8.95
CA ARG A 184 -13.20 -3.71 -10.19
C ARG A 184 -13.51 -5.14 -10.64
N ASP A 185 -13.59 -5.32 -11.96
CA ASP A 185 -13.80 -6.63 -12.58
C ASP A 185 -12.58 -7.57 -12.43
N ASP A 186 -11.38 -7.00 -12.30
CA ASP A 186 -10.13 -7.72 -12.09
C ASP A 186 -9.20 -6.89 -11.20
N ILE A 187 -8.46 -7.55 -10.31
CA ILE A 187 -7.54 -6.87 -9.37
C ILE A 187 -6.26 -6.42 -10.10
N THR A 188 -5.74 -7.24 -11.00
CA THR A 188 -4.45 -7.04 -11.66
C THR A 188 -4.57 -6.21 -12.94
N TYR A 189 -5.55 -6.55 -13.78
CA TYR A 189 -5.78 -5.89 -15.07
C TYR A 189 -7.23 -5.42 -15.22
N PRO A 190 -7.65 -4.43 -14.42
CA PRO A 190 -9.03 -3.94 -14.45
C PRO A 190 -9.41 -3.38 -15.81
N SER A 191 -10.62 -3.64 -16.25
CA SER A 191 -11.22 -3.02 -17.43
C SER A 191 -12.42 -2.14 -17.09
N SER A 192 -13.02 -2.36 -15.94
CA SER A 192 -14.16 -1.59 -15.46
C SER A 192 -14.23 -1.61 -13.94
N GLY A 193 -15.00 -0.69 -13.39
CA GLY A 193 -15.24 -0.58 -11.96
C GLY A 193 -14.39 0.50 -11.27
N ARG A 194 -14.38 0.45 -9.95
CA ARG A 194 -13.80 1.51 -9.12
C ARG A 194 -13.16 0.94 -7.87
N LEU A 195 -12.01 1.50 -7.49
CA LEU A 195 -11.38 1.30 -6.21
C LEU A 195 -11.38 2.63 -5.44
N GLN A 196 -11.97 2.64 -4.27
CA GLN A 196 -11.91 3.75 -3.32
C GLN A 196 -11.26 3.28 -2.03
N SER A 197 -10.40 4.09 -1.46
CA SER A 197 -9.87 3.84 -0.13
C SER A 197 -9.72 5.13 0.66
N PHE A 198 -10.05 5.07 1.93
CA PHE A 198 -9.84 6.14 2.89
C PHE A 198 -9.14 5.55 4.12
N VAL A 199 -8.03 6.13 4.51
CA VAL A 199 -7.23 5.68 5.65
C VAL A 199 -6.96 6.86 6.57
N VAL A 200 -7.11 6.63 7.86
CA VAL A 200 -6.71 7.56 8.93
C VAL A 200 -5.68 6.85 9.79
N GLU A 201 -4.58 7.50 10.06
CA GLU A 201 -3.52 7.06 10.96
C GLU A 201 -3.31 8.12 12.04
N VAL A 202 -3.21 7.71 13.29
CA VAL A 202 -2.99 8.61 14.44
C VAL A 202 -1.85 8.04 15.28
N GLY A 203 -0.75 8.78 15.35
CA GLY A 203 0.33 8.54 16.31
C GLY A 203 -0.07 9.10 17.67
N LEU A 204 -0.17 8.24 18.67
CA LEU A 204 -0.67 8.59 20.01
C LEU A 204 0.36 9.44 20.77
N PRO A 205 -0.07 10.41 21.60
CA PRO A 205 0.81 11.30 22.36
C PRO A 205 1.40 10.62 23.61
N ILE A 206 1.67 9.32 23.52
CA ILE A 206 2.34 8.52 24.55
C ILE A 206 3.86 8.65 24.38
N SER A 207 4.30 9.08 23.20
CA SER A 207 5.68 9.37 22.84
C SER A 207 5.80 10.75 22.20
N ASN A 208 7.01 11.12 21.79
CA ASN A 208 7.28 12.41 21.13
C ASN A 208 6.77 12.47 19.66
N VAL A 209 6.01 11.48 19.22
CA VAL A 209 5.53 11.34 17.83
C VAL A 209 4.01 11.40 17.82
N ALA A 210 3.45 12.60 18.04
CA ALA A 210 2.03 12.85 18.01
C ALA A 210 1.62 13.52 16.68
N TYR A 211 0.94 12.79 15.82
CA TYR A 211 0.50 13.27 14.52
C TYR A 211 -0.78 12.55 14.07
N TYR A 212 -1.46 13.12 13.13
CA TYR A 212 -2.48 12.41 12.35
C TYR A 212 -2.21 12.56 10.86
N LYS A 213 -2.61 11.53 10.13
CA LYS A 213 -2.43 11.43 8.68
C LYS A 213 -3.67 10.81 8.08
N THR A 214 -4.21 11.45 7.04
CA THR A 214 -5.36 10.96 6.29
C THR A 214 -5.00 10.86 4.83
N GLU A 215 -5.50 9.83 4.16
CA GLU A 215 -5.28 9.62 2.75
C GLU A 215 -6.56 9.09 2.10
N TYR A 216 -6.95 9.66 0.98
CA TYR A 216 -8.05 9.21 0.16
C TYR A 216 -7.59 8.97 -1.26
N VAL A 217 -7.79 7.74 -1.74
CA VAL A 217 -7.50 7.35 -3.11
C VAL A 217 -8.80 6.92 -3.78
N ASP A 218 -9.00 7.40 -4.99
CA ASP A 218 -10.13 7.06 -5.84
C ASP A 218 -9.63 6.73 -7.24
N GLN A 219 -9.90 5.53 -7.72
CA GLN A 219 -9.43 5.06 -9.01
C GLN A 219 -10.58 4.42 -9.79
N TRP A 220 -10.84 4.93 -10.98
CA TRP A 220 -11.92 4.50 -11.86
C TRP A 220 -11.38 3.91 -13.13
N PHE A 221 -12.04 2.87 -13.63
CA PHE A 221 -11.77 2.23 -14.91
C PHE A 221 -13.02 2.21 -15.75
N TRP A 222 -12.93 2.77 -16.97
CA TRP A 222 -14.00 2.80 -17.93
C TRP A 222 -13.57 2.22 -19.27
N PRO A 223 -14.30 1.24 -19.83
CA PRO A 223 -14.16 0.87 -21.22
C PRO A 223 -14.77 1.99 -22.08
N ILE A 224 -13.92 2.81 -22.74
CA ILE A 224 -14.39 3.91 -23.61
C ILE A 224 -14.88 3.35 -24.95
N TRP A 225 -14.04 2.52 -25.55
CA TRP A 225 -14.35 1.69 -26.72
C TRP A 225 -13.52 0.42 -26.65
N SER A 226 -14.10 -0.70 -27.13
CA SER A 226 -13.37 -1.97 -27.10
C SER A 226 -12.19 -1.96 -28.06
N PRO A 227 -10.94 -2.27 -27.63
CA PRO A 227 -10.54 -2.74 -26.31
C PRO A 227 -9.94 -1.67 -25.38
N ALA A 228 -10.11 -0.37 -25.65
CA ALA A 228 -9.47 0.71 -24.91
C ALA A 228 -10.15 1.00 -23.56
N ILE A 229 -9.36 1.23 -22.53
CA ILE A 229 -9.77 1.44 -21.14
C ILE A 229 -9.18 2.75 -20.65
N LEU A 230 -10.00 3.66 -20.14
CA LEU A 230 -9.56 4.87 -19.43
C LEU A 230 -9.49 4.60 -17.94
N MET A 231 -8.37 4.91 -17.34
CA MET A 231 -8.19 4.98 -15.89
C MET A 231 -8.07 6.45 -15.47
N LEU A 232 -8.84 6.82 -14.46
CA LEU A 232 -8.69 8.08 -13.73
C LEU A 232 -8.37 7.77 -12.28
N ARG A 233 -7.37 8.46 -11.71
CA ARG A 233 -7.00 8.32 -10.31
C ARG A 233 -6.83 9.69 -9.66
N GLY A 234 -7.43 9.86 -8.48
CA GLY A 234 -7.17 10.94 -7.56
C GLY A 234 -6.54 10.41 -6.27
N ASP A 235 -5.56 11.14 -5.73
CA ASP A 235 -4.89 10.77 -4.49
C ASP A 235 -4.70 12.04 -3.65
N LEU A 236 -5.45 12.13 -2.55
CA LEU A 236 -5.49 13.27 -1.66
C LEU A 236 -4.95 12.87 -0.29
N GLY A 237 -4.08 13.69 0.28
CA GLY A 237 -3.51 13.44 1.60
C GLY A 237 -3.43 14.68 2.46
N TYR A 238 -3.64 14.51 3.75
CA TYR A 238 -3.43 15.55 4.75
C TYR A 238 -2.79 14.97 6.02
N ALA A 239 -1.76 15.63 6.53
CA ALA A 239 -1.07 15.24 7.75
C ALA A 239 -0.71 16.47 8.59
N ALA A 240 -0.79 16.33 9.91
CA ALA A 240 -0.34 17.37 10.82
C ALA A 240 0.09 16.77 12.17
N GLY A 241 1.00 17.45 12.85
CA GLY A 241 1.27 17.18 14.25
C GLY A 241 0.19 17.78 15.15
N TYR A 242 0.07 17.27 16.35
CA TYR A 242 -0.85 17.77 17.38
C TYR A 242 -0.24 17.66 18.78
N ALA A 243 -0.96 18.17 19.79
CA ALA A 243 -0.49 18.23 21.19
C ALA A 243 0.87 18.95 21.33
N GLY A 244 1.08 20.02 20.56
CA GLY A 244 2.32 20.79 20.60
C GLY A 244 3.50 20.19 19.82
N ASN A 245 3.32 19.04 19.19
CA ASN A 245 4.36 18.39 18.37
C ASN A 245 4.19 18.77 16.88
N PRO A 246 5.29 18.99 16.15
CA PRO A 246 5.26 19.13 14.70
C PRO A 246 4.97 17.77 14.04
N LEU A 247 4.54 17.78 12.78
CA LEU A 247 4.52 16.56 11.97
C LEU A 247 5.96 16.05 11.83
N PRO A 248 6.25 14.79 12.19
CA PRO A 248 7.56 14.20 11.94
C PRO A 248 7.86 14.19 10.44
N PHE A 249 9.04 14.65 10.02
CA PHE A 249 9.40 14.74 8.59
C PHE A 249 9.36 13.37 7.89
N PHE A 250 9.68 12.29 8.59
CA PHE A 250 9.61 10.92 8.07
C PHE A 250 8.16 10.37 7.96
N LYS A 251 7.16 11.15 8.37
CA LYS A 251 5.72 10.87 8.16
C LYS A 251 5.08 11.83 7.14
N ALA A 252 5.84 12.79 6.62
CA ALA A 252 5.40 13.71 5.58
C ALA A 252 5.03 12.98 4.28
N PHE A 253 4.25 13.64 3.43
CA PHE A 253 3.98 13.16 2.07
C PHE A 253 5.10 13.59 1.13
N TYR A 254 5.41 12.70 0.18
CA TYR A 254 6.31 12.95 -0.93
C TYR A 254 5.63 12.57 -2.24
N ALA A 255 5.98 13.24 -3.33
CA ALA A 255 5.50 12.93 -4.68
C ALA A 255 6.56 13.27 -5.73
N GLY A 256 6.35 12.76 -6.93
CA GLY A 256 7.30 12.72 -8.04
C GLY A 256 7.68 11.28 -8.34
N GLY A 257 7.89 10.96 -9.61
CA GLY A 257 8.25 9.62 -10.07
C GLY A 257 7.07 8.71 -10.32
N VAL A 258 7.39 7.43 -10.57
CA VAL A 258 6.42 6.38 -10.86
C VAL A 258 5.45 6.21 -9.69
N GLY A 259 4.16 6.14 -9.99
CA GLY A 259 3.10 6.01 -8.98
C GLY A 259 2.51 7.33 -8.48
N SER A 260 3.09 8.48 -8.86
CA SER A 260 2.55 9.81 -8.55
C SER A 260 2.53 10.71 -9.79
N VAL A 261 3.56 11.50 -10.06
CA VAL A 261 3.69 12.35 -11.25
C VAL A 261 4.92 11.89 -12.02
N ARG A 262 4.71 11.10 -13.06
CA ARG A 262 5.78 10.54 -13.91
C ARG A 262 6.53 11.66 -14.64
N GLY A 263 7.79 11.43 -15.01
CA GLY A 263 8.64 12.44 -15.65
C GLY A 263 9.38 13.37 -14.68
N TYR A 264 9.00 13.36 -13.40
CA TYR A 264 9.76 13.99 -12.32
C TYR A 264 10.58 12.95 -11.57
N GLU A 265 11.68 13.36 -10.96
CA GLU A 265 12.47 12.51 -10.08
C GLU A 265 11.63 12.03 -8.90
N GLN A 266 11.95 10.83 -8.40
CA GLN A 266 11.25 10.23 -7.26
C GLN A 266 11.27 11.19 -6.06
N SER A 267 10.08 11.45 -5.48
CA SER A 267 9.88 12.30 -4.31
C SER A 267 10.38 13.76 -4.44
N SER A 268 10.54 14.27 -5.65
CA SER A 268 11.15 15.60 -5.91
C SER A 268 10.15 16.76 -5.87
N LEU A 269 8.84 16.49 -5.78
CA LEU A 269 7.83 17.56 -5.76
C LEU A 269 7.63 18.11 -4.35
N GLY A 270 7.31 19.40 -4.30
CA GLY A 270 6.98 20.10 -3.06
C GLY A 270 8.06 21.05 -2.56
N PRO A 271 7.97 21.45 -1.29
CA PRO A 271 8.92 22.37 -0.65
C PRO A 271 10.34 21.82 -0.68
N ARG A 272 11.30 22.72 -0.82
CA ARG A 272 12.73 22.39 -0.84
C ARG A 272 13.48 23.18 0.22
N ASP A 273 14.58 22.63 0.71
CA ASP A 273 15.52 23.34 1.56
C ASP A 273 16.44 24.25 0.75
N ILE A 274 17.36 24.90 1.46
CA ILE A 274 18.38 25.82 0.85
C ILE A 274 19.37 25.08 -0.05
N TYR A 275 19.48 23.75 0.07
CA TYR A 275 20.36 22.91 -0.75
C TYR A 275 19.61 22.26 -1.93
N GLY A 276 18.30 22.51 -2.05
CA GLY A 276 17.45 21.95 -3.10
C GLY A 276 16.85 20.58 -2.78
N ASN A 277 17.05 20.04 -1.57
CA ASN A 277 16.47 18.77 -1.15
C ASN A 277 14.97 18.90 -0.89
N SER A 278 14.18 17.89 -1.27
CA SER A 278 12.76 17.87 -0.99
C SER A 278 12.51 17.65 0.51
N LEU A 279 11.68 18.49 1.10
CA LEU A 279 11.26 18.40 2.51
C LEU A 279 10.00 17.57 2.70
N GLY A 280 9.35 17.15 1.58
CA GLY A 280 7.99 16.63 1.66
C GLY A 280 6.99 17.68 2.13
N GLY A 281 5.78 17.28 2.47
CA GLY A 281 4.77 18.23 2.94
C GLY A 281 3.61 17.59 3.67
N LYS A 282 2.70 18.46 4.10
CA LYS A 282 1.53 18.10 4.89
C LYS A 282 0.28 17.81 4.06
N ARG A 283 0.25 18.31 2.83
CA ARG A 283 -0.88 18.11 1.90
C ARG A 283 -0.35 17.51 0.60
N LYS A 284 -1.05 16.50 0.13
CA LYS A 284 -0.79 15.80 -1.14
C LYS A 284 -2.01 15.93 -2.02
N ILE A 285 -1.82 16.35 -3.27
CA ILE A 285 -2.86 16.38 -4.30
C ILE A 285 -2.24 15.83 -5.56
N ILE A 286 -2.74 14.67 -6.04
CA ILE A 286 -2.28 14.00 -7.25
C ILE A 286 -3.49 13.59 -8.07
N GLY A 287 -3.40 13.76 -9.37
CA GLY A 287 -4.36 13.28 -10.36
C GLY A 287 -3.63 12.58 -11.51
N ASN A 288 -4.14 11.45 -11.92
CA ASN A 288 -3.61 10.69 -13.05
C ASN A 288 -4.77 10.34 -14.00
N ALA A 289 -4.52 10.47 -15.30
CA ALA A 289 -5.38 9.96 -16.35
C ALA A 289 -4.55 9.09 -17.28
N GLU A 290 -4.99 7.87 -17.57
CA GLU A 290 -4.24 6.94 -18.42
C GLU A 290 -5.18 6.14 -19.29
N LEU A 291 -4.91 6.16 -20.60
CA LEU A 291 -5.63 5.39 -21.60
C LEU A 291 -4.81 4.15 -21.95
N PHE A 292 -5.34 2.98 -21.65
CA PHE A 292 -4.75 1.68 -21.95
C PHE A 292 -5.32 1.11 -23.24
N TYR A 293 -4.46 0.50 -24.05
CA TYR A 293 -4.82 -0.26 -25.21
C TYR A 293 -4.11 -1.62 -25.20
N PRO A 294 -4.82 -2.75 -24.98
CA PRO A 294 -4.22 -4.07 -25.05
C PRO A 294 -3.60 -4.34 -26.42
N LEU A 295 -2.34 -4.77 -26.46
CA LEU A 295 -1.62 -5.04 -27.70
C LEU A 295 -1.84 -6.48 -28.20
N VAL A 296 -2.19 -7.39 -27.29
CA VAL A 296 -2.45 -8.79 -27.58
C VAL A 296 -3.93 -9.08 -27.39
N LYS A 297 -4.58 -9.65 -28.42
CA LYS A 297 -6.01 -9.98 -28.37
C LYS A 297 -6.27 -11.06 -27.31
N GLY A 298 -7.13 -10.75 -26.34
CA GLY A 298 -7.50 -11.65 -25.25
C GLY A 298 -6.52 -11.63 -24.06
N ASP A 299 -5.41 -10.93 -24.17
CA ASP A 299 -4.47 -10.73 -23.07
C ASP A 299 -4.39 -9.23 -22.71
N ARG A 300 -4.68 -8.91 -21.46
CA ARG A 300 -4.63 -7.54 -20.94
C ARG A 300 -3.29 -7.20 -20.27
N ALA A 301 -2.39 -8.17 -20.12
CA ALA A 301 -1.10 -7.98 -19.48
C ALA A 301 -0.18 -7.11 -20.35
N VAL A 302 -0.16 -7.35 -21.68
CA VAL A 302 0.64 -6.55 -22.62
C VAL A 302 -0.20 -5.43 -23.20
N ARG A 303 0.08 -4.19 -22.80
CA ARG A 303 -0.70 -3.02 -23.21
C ARG A 303 0.18 -1.80 -23.46
N ALA A 304 -0.19 -1.00 -24.45
CA ALA A 304 0.31 0.36 -24.62
C ALA A 304 -0.54 1.32 -23.80
N SER A 305 0.06 2.41 -23.35
CA SER A 305 -0.67 3.48 -22.68
C SER A 305 -0.17 4.86 -23.07
N VAL A 306 -1.08 5.84 -22.98
CA VAL A 306 -0.76 7.27 -22.96
C VAL A 306 -1.32 7.84 -21.66
N PHE A 307 -0.56 8.72 -21.03
CA PHE A 307 -0.94 9.25 -19.74
C PHE A 307 -0.73 10.75 -19.60
N GLY A 308 -1.49 11.33 -18.68
CA GLY A 308 -1.29 12.67 -18.15
C GLY A 308 -1.37 12.62 -16.63
N ASP A 309 -0.34 13.17 -16.00
CA ASP A 309 -0.25 13.24 -14.54
C ASP A 309 -0.18 14.70 -14.09
N VAL A 310 -0.78 14.98 -12.95
CA VAL A 310 -0.74 16.28 -12.29
C VAL A 310 -0.57 16.10 -10.80
N GLY A 311 0.18 16.96 -10.14
CA GLY A 311 0.26 16.89 -8.69
C GLY A 311 1.17 17.93 -8.05
N GLN A 312 0.99 18.07 -6.74
CA GLN A 312 1.82 18.91 -5.89
C GLN A 312 1.77 18.46 -4.43
N ILE A 313 2.83 18.76 -3.71
CA ILE A 313 2.96 18.62 -2.27
C ILE A 313 3.11 20.02 -1.67
N TYR A 314 2.35 20.32 -0.63
CA TYR A 314 2.33 21.62 0.03
C TYR A 314 2.84 21.54 1.46
N ALA A 315 3.60 22.59 1.87
CA ALA A 315 4.03 22.78 3.25
C ALA A 315 2.86 23.19 4.17
N ASN A 316 3.18 23.48 5.41
CA ASN A 316 2.24 24.04 6.37
C ASN A 316 1.96 25.51 6.04
N GLY A 317 0.67 25.86 5.90
CA GLY A 317 0.25 27.24 5.64
C GLY A 317 0.12 27.61 4.16
N ASP A 318 0.73 26.84 3.25
CA ASP A 318 0.58 27.08 1.82
C ASP A 318 -0.88 26.82 1.41
N GLN A 319 -1.47 27.75 0.69
CA GLN A 319 -2.75 27.52 0.03
C GLN A 319 -2.49 26.74 -1.28
N PRO A 320 -3.34 25.76 -1.61
CA PRO A 320 -3.27 25.14 -2.92
C PRO A 320 -3.42 26.19 -4.01
N ASP A 321 -2.39 26.33 -4.82
CA ASP A 321 -2.36 27.24 -5.97
C ASP A 321 -2.24 26.44 -7.26
N PHE A 322 -3.08 26.72 -8.22
CA PHE A 322 -3.06 26.04 -9.52
C PHE A 322 -1.76 26.30 -10.30
N GLU A 323 -1.11 27.42 -10.09
CA GLU A 323 0.17 27.74 -10.73
C GLU A 323 1.33 26.86 -10.23
N SER A 324 1.22 26.35 -9.01
CA SER A 324 2.22 25.49 -8.40
C SER A 324 2.15 24.02 -8.86
N PHE A 325 1.06 23.59 -9.49
CA PHE A 325 0.93 22.22 -9.96
C PHE A 325 1.96 21.87 -11.02
N ARG A 326 2.49 20.65 -10.91
CA ARG A 326 3.39 20.03 -11.88
C ARG A 326 2.61 19.07 -12.75
N PHE A 327 2.85 19.14 -14.04
CA PHE A 327 2.18 18.34 -15.06
C PHE A 327 3.18 17.51 -15.84
N SER A 328 2.77 16.34 -16.23
CA SER A 328 3.51 15.53 -17.20
C SER A 328 2.57 14.78 -18.13
N VAL A 329 3.07 14.48 -19.32
CA VAL A 329 2.40 13.63 -20.31
C VAL A 329 3.41 12.63 -20.84
N GLY A 330 2.95 11.44 -21.18
CA GLY A 330 3.84 10.43 -21.73
C GLY A 330 3.11 9.23 -22.29
N ALA A 331 3.90 8.29 -22.77
CA ALA A 331 3.43 7.02 -23.28
C ALA A 331 4.28 5.89 -22.72
N GLY A 332 3.71 4.70 -22.63
CA GLY A 332 4.39 3.52 -22.11
C GLY A 332 3.87 2.24 -22.72
N VAL A 333 4.62 1.18 -22.46
CA VAL A 333 4.22 -0.20 -22.73
C VAL A 333 4.44 -0.98 -21.42
N ALA A 334 3.45 -1.75 -21.01
CA ALA A 334 3.46 -2.59 -19.82
C ALA A 334 3.11 -4.03 -20.21
#